data_3bb25e10099db4babb9662e9218c448d
#
_entry.id   3bb25e10099db4babb9662e9218c448d
#
_cell.length_a   1.000
_cell.length_b   1.000
_cell.length_c   1.000
_cell.angle_alpha   90.00
_cell.angle_beta   90.00
_cell.angle_gamma   90.00
#
_symmetry.space_group_name_H-M   'P 1'
#
loop_
_entity.id
_entity.type
_entity.pdbx_description
1 polymer ?
#
loop_
_entity_poly.entity_id
_entity_poly.type
_entity_poly.pdbx_seq_one_letter_code
_entity_poly.pdbx_strand_id
1 'polypeptide(L)'
;VSFAATTAASLSGAEPGFVTASSVHENALVQAGVREIVYAVRPPYPDGHWYANIGYYADSRDRKAYATGGGLYLWDLESGRERALIDDPTGTVRDPAVDYDGERILFSWRRGGTDSFHLFTIQRDGTGLTQLTSGEYDDIEPAWLPDGGIVFVSSRCRRWVNCWLTQVATIHRCDADGSNVRPLSANLEQDNTPWPLPDGRVLYTRWEYVDRSQVDYHHLWTMNPDGTGQAVFFGNLHPPGLYIDAKPIPGTNEIVFINSPGHGQREHVGHVALVDVRQGPDHLPALRTLTSDGFRDPVPITADLFLAAQGRSIVLVDRQGATGAIHQLALTPDGRELHEPRPIWSQAREAVRSTAVQPGADTGRLVLANAYLGRNMTGVEPGDIAKLLIVESLPKPINYTGGMDPLSYGGTFSLERVLGTVPVEADGSAYFEVPANRSLFVIALDRNDNSVKRMQSFFTVMPGETLSCIGCHEPRVQAPANPAEALVALQRRPSSIEPVSGIPEVFDFPRDIQPILDRHCVACHDYTRHAEVADGPRAGNVILTGDRGPLFSHSYIALTV
;
A
#
# COMPACT_ATOMS: atom_id res chain seq x y z
N VAL A 1 -18.20 8.85 -62.90
CA VAL A 1 -18.61 7.55 -62.37
C VAL A 1 -18.90 7.73 -60.87
N SER A 2 -20.14 7.49 -60.55
CA SER A 2 -20.91 7.79 -59.34
C SER A 2 -20.25 7.35 -58.02
N PHE A 3 -20.11 8.26 -57.04
CA PHE A 3 -19.83 7.96 -55.64
C PHE A 3 -21.16 7.70 -54.92
N ALA A 4 -21.33 6.48 -54.43
CA ALA A 4 -22.42 6.16 -53.52
C ALA A 4 -22.01 6.56 -52.12
N ALA A 5 -22.77 7.46 -51.50
CA ALA A 5 -22.64 7.82 -50.08
C ALA A 5 -23.21 6.69 -49.21
N THR A 6 -22.34 6.06 -48.44
CA THR A 6 -22.75 5.10 -47.41
C THR A 6 -23.11 5.90 -46.15
N THR A 7 -24.38 5.93 -45.84
CA THR A 7 -24.91 6.47 -44.57
C THR A 7 -24.37 5.64 -43.38
N ALA A 8 -23.61 6.28 -42.52
CA ALA A 8 -23.25 5.73 -41.22
C ALA A 8 -24.50 5.58 -40.35
N ALA A 9 -24.84 4.36 -40.03
CA ALA A 9 -25.85 4.07 -39.04
C ALA A 9 -25.28 4.45 -37.65
N SER A 10 -25.86 5.45 -37.01
CA SER A 10 -25.63 5.78 -35.63
C SER A 10 -26.13 4.61 -34.77
N LEU A 11 -25.24 3.84 -34.22
CA LEU A 11 -25.54 2.96 -33.09
C LEU A 11 -25.83 3.88 -31.88
N SER A 12 -27.11 4.15 -31.63
CA SER A 12 -27.55 4.73 -30.38
C SER A 12 -27.28 3.69 -29.31
N GLY A 13 -26.17 3.87 -28.55
CA GLY A 13 -26.00 3.19 -27.28
C GLY A 13 -27.19 3.57 -26.39
N ALA A 14 -27.91 2.59 -25.88
CA ALA A 14 -28.95 2.84 -24.89
C ALA A 14 -28.28 3.48 -23.69
N GLU A 15 -28.68 4.71 -23.32
CA GLU A 15 -28.27 5.33 -22.06
C GLU A 15 -28.63 4.37 -20.93
N PRO A 16 -27.73 4.15 -19.93
CA PRO A 16 -28.07 3.34 -18.77
C PRO A 16 -29.29 3.95 -18.08
N GLY A 17 -30.36 3.19 -17.96
CA GLY A 17 -31.57 3.63 -17.29
C GLY A 17 -31.37 3.63 -15.79
N PHE A 18 -31.58 4.76 -15.13
CA PHE A 18 -31.44 4.92 -13.68
C PHE A 18 -32.82 4.96 -12.99
N VAL A 19 -32.86 4.47 -11.76
CA VAL A 19 -34.07 4.47 -10.93
C VAL A 19 -33.78 5.27 -9.65
N THR A 20 -34.46 6.39 -9.46
CA THR A 20 -34.34 7.23 -8.25
C THR A 20 -35.01 6.56 -7.04
N ALA A 21 -34.31 6.55 -5.89
CA ALA A 21 -34.79 6.06 -4.63
C ALA A 21 -34.99 7.19 -3.61
N SER A 22 -36.03 7.08 -2.83
CA SER A 22 -36.47 7.82 -1.62
C SER A 22 -36.03 9.29 -1.41
N SER A 23 -36.96 10.20 -1.54
CA SER A 23 -36.86 11.66 -1.32
C SER A 23 -36.34 12.10 0.07
N VAL A 24 -36.36 11.24 1.08
CA VAL A 24 -35.95 11.60 2.46
C VAL A 24 -34.41 11.66 2.59
N HIS A 25 -33.68 10.74 1.95
CA HIS A 25 -32.24 10.68 2.01
C HIS A 25 -31.55 11.71 1.10
N GLU A 26 -32.16 12.02 -0.05
CA GLU A 26 -31.68 13.10 -0.93
C GLU A 26 -31.76 14.46 -0.21
N ASN A 27 -32.82 14.68 0.56
CA ASN A 27 -32.99 15.89 1.38
C ASN A 27 -31.85 16.06 2.42
N ALA A 28 -31.32 14.97 2.98
CA ALA A 28 -30.22 15.05 3.94
C ALA A 28 -28.91 15.53 3.28
N LEU A 29 -28.60 15.11 2.05
CA LEU A 29 -27.45 15.60 1.27
C LEU A 29 -27.61 17.08 0.91
N VAL A 30 -28.76 17.47 0.41
CA VAL A 30 -29.07 18.87 0.04
C VAL A 30 -28.97 19.78 1.27
N GLN A 31 -29.46 19.35 2.43
CA GLN A 31 -29.33 20.08 3.70
C GLN A 31 -27.86 20.19 4.13
N ALA A 32 -27.02 19.18 3.85
CA ALA A 32 -25.58 19.22 4.08
C ALA A 32 -24.82 20.07 3.04
N GLY A 33 -25.50 20.64 2.03
CA GLY A 33 -24.92 21.50 1.00
C GLY A 33 -24.45 20.78 -0.26
N VAL A 34 -24.68 19.47 -0.39
CA VAL A 34 -24.34 18.71 -1.59
C VAL A 34 -25.41 18.92 -2.65
N ARG A 35 -25.01 19.33 -3.85
CA ARG A 35 -25.92 19.54 -5.00
C ARG A 35 -25.70 18.54 -6.11
N GLU A 36 -24.46 18.11 -6.29
CA GLU A 36 -24.05 17.20 -7.35
C GLU A 36 -23.14 16.12 -6.77
N ILE A 37 -23.18 14.93 -7.35
CA ILE A 37 -22.28 13.81 -7.04
C ILE A 37 -21.65 13.35 -8.35
N VAL A 38 -20.32 13.24 -8.36
CA VAL A 38 -19.57 12.56 -9.42
C VAL A 38 -19.25 11.13 -8.98
N TYR A 39 -19.30 10.19 -9.92
CA TYR A 39 -19.01 8.77 -9.65
C TYR A 39 -18.58 8.06 -10.92
N ALA A 40 -17.85 6.94 -10.75
CA ALA A 40 -17.49 6.06 -11.83
C ALA A 40 -18.52 4.94 -12.00
N VAL A 41 -18.72 4.51 -13.25
CA VAL A 41 -19.52 3.33 -13.61
C VAL A 41 -18.64 2.41 -14.42
N ARG A 42 -18.44 1.19 -13.95
CA ARG A 42 -17.60 0.20 -14.63
C ARG A 42 -17.99 -1.23 -14.28
N PRO A 43 -17.66 -2.23 -15.13
CA PRO A 43 -17.75 -3.63 -14.72
C PRO A 43 -16.74 -3.92 -13.60
N PRO A 44 -17.06 -4.84 -12.69
CA PRO A 44 -16.09 -5.28 -11.69
C PRO A 44 -14.88 -5.94 -12.33
N TYR A 45 -13.72 -5.82 -11.71
CA TYR A 45 -12.49 -6.43 -12.19
C TYR A 45 -12.60 -7.96 -12.23
N PRO A 46 -11.90 -8.62 -13.18
CA PRO A 46 -12.06 -10.07 -13.39
C PRO A 46 -11.44 -10.91 -12.27
N ASP A 47 -10.39 -10.41 -11.60
CA ASP A 47 -9.70 -11.12 -10.52
C ASP A 47 -10.45 -11.00 -9.18
N GLY A 48 -10.31 -12.01 -8.33
CA GLY A 48 -10.89 -11.99 -6.98
C GLY A 48 -10.07 -11.22 -5.94
N HIS A 49 -8.80 -10.93 -6.24
CA HIS A 49 -7.91 -10.22 -5.33
C HIS A 49 -8.12 -8.70 -5.43
N TRP A 50 -8.18 -8.03 -4.30
CA TRP A 50 -8.43 -6.61 -4.20
C TRP A 50 -7.36 -5.74 -4.90
N TYR A 51 -6.14 -6.24 -4.98
CA TYR A 51 -4.98 -5.56 -5.59
C TYR A 51 -4.77 -5.87 -7.07
N ALA A 52 -5.47 -6.84 -7.63
CA ALA A 52 -5.30 -7.28 -9.02
C ALA A 52 -6.22 -6.49 -9.96
N ASN A 53 -6.00 -5.19 -10.06
CA ASN A 53 -6.89 -4.24 -10.74
C ASN A 53 -6.19 -3.30 -11.71
N ILE A 54 -4.88 -3.50 -11.96
CA ILE A 54 -4.04 -2.72 -12.88
C ILE A 54 -3.16 -3.62 -13.73
N GLY A 55 -2.71 -3.11 -14.86
CA GLY A 55 -1.73 -3.75 -15.73
C GLY A 55 -2.18 -5.06 -16.34
N TYR A 56 -1.27 -5.99 -16.39
CA TYR A 56 -1.45 -7.29 -17.03
C TYR A 56 -0.85 -8.38 -16.13
N TYR A 57 -1.24 -9.63 -16.40
CA TYR A 57 -0.69 -10.79 -15.70
C TYR A 57 0.68 -11.18 -16.27
N ALA A 58 1.59 -11.58 -15.41
CA ALA A 58 2.97 -11.94 -15.78
C ALA A 58 3.07 -13.07 -16.81
N ASP A 59 2.06 -13.94 -16.87
CA ASP A 59 1.96 -15.05 -17.84
C ASP A 59 1.55 -14.60 -19.24
N SER A 60 0.87 -13.46 -19.38
CA SER A 60 0.48 -12.92 -20.69
C SER A 60 0.15 -11.43 -20.62
N ARG A 61 0.82 -10.63 -21.47
CA ARG A 61 0.49 -9.20 -21.62
C ARG A 61 -0.91 -8.95 -22.19
N ASP A 62 -1.51 -9.92 -22.87
CA ASP A 62 -2.87 -9.80 -23.43
C ASP A 62 -3.93 -10.05 -22.35
N ARG A 63 -3.59 -10.75 -21.28
CA ARG A 63 -4.45 -10.95 -20.12
C ARG A 63 -4.34 -9.75 -19.19
N LYS A 64 -5.35 -8.89 -19.21
CA LYS A 64 -5.40 -7.67 -18.40
C LYS A 64 -6.06 -7.93 -17.06
N ALA A 65 -5.57 -7.24 -16.03
CA ALA A 65 -6.14 -7.30 -14.68
C ALA A 65 -7.34 -6.35 -14.49
N TYR A 66 -7.64 -5.51 -15.48
CA TYR A 66 -8.77 -4.58 -15.48
C TYR A 66 -9.87 -5.04 -16.47
N ALA A 67 -11.10 -4.60 -16.21
CA ALA A 67 -12.23 -4.76 -17.13
C ALA A 67 -12.31 -3.57 -18.10
N THR A 68 -13.10 -3.72 -19.17
CA THR A 68 -13.34 -2.68 -20.17
C THR A 68 -14.79 -2.24 -20.16
N GLY A 69 -15.03 -1.00 -20.58
CA GLY A 69 -16.34 -0.36 -20.60
C GLY A 69 -16.61 0.38 -19.29
N GLY A 70 -16.71 1.70 -19.38
CA GLY A 70 -16.97 2.51 -18.20
C GLY A 70 -17.10 3.98 -18.52
N GLY A 71 -17.41 4.76 -17.50
CA GLY A 71 -17.59 6.18 -17.67
C GLY A 71 -17.52 6.93 -16.34
N LEU A 72 -17.43 8.24 -16.46
CA LEU A 72 -17.52 9.20 -15.37
C LEU A 72 -18.83 9.94 -15.51
N TYR A 73 -19.66 9.90 -14.50
CA TYR A 73 -21.00 10.49 -14.51
C TYR A 73 -21.14 11.53 -13.41
N LEU A 74 -21.96 12.52 -13.69
CA LEU A 74 -22.35 13.54 -12.75
C LEU A 74 -23.87 13.49 -12.57
N TRP A 75 -24.33 13.41 -11.33
CA TRP A 75 -25.72 13.40 -10.94
C TRP A 75 -26.07 14.68 -10.19
N ASP A 76 -27.01 15.44 -10.71
CA ASP A 76 -27.60 16.62 -10.07
C ASP A 76 -28.79 16.19 -9.21
N LEU A 77 -28.66 16.39 -7.90
CA LEU A 77 -29.65 15.96 -6.89
C LEU A 77 -30.97 16.73 -6.96
N GLU A 78 -30.94 18.00 -7.41
CA GLU A 78 -32.12 18.84 -7.43
C GLU A 78 -33.00 18.52 -8.63
N SER A 79 -32.42 18.36 -9.80
CA SER A 79 -33.15 18.06 -11.04
C SER A 79 -33.31 16.54 -11.27
N GLY A 80 -32.59 15.70 -10.55
CA GLY A 80 -32.51 14.25 -10.79
C GLY A 80 -31.82 13.88 -12.11
N ARG A 81 -31.19 14.86 -12.78
CA ARG A 81 -30.56 14.63 -14.09
C ARG A 81 -29.15 14.07 -13.95
N GLU A 82 -28.86 13.13 -14.79
CA GLU A 82 -27.51 12.62 -14.98
C GLU A 82 -26.88 13.11 -16.27
N ARG A 83 -25.58 13.21 -16.24
CA ARG A 83 -24.78 13.59 -17.38
C ARG A 83 -23.48 12.79 -17.38
N ALA A 84 -23.18 12.12 -18.50
CA ALA A 84 -21.86 11.53 -18.73
C ALA A 84 -20.86 12.67 -18.96
N LEU A 85 -19.79 12.70 -18.17
CA LEU A 85 -18.60 13.52 -18.42
C LEU A 85 -17.65 12.78 -19.36
N ILE A 86 -17.50 11.49 -19.16
CA ILE A 86 -16.77 10.54 -20.02
C ILE A 86 -17.65 9.30 -20.18
N ASP A 87 -17.77 8.81 -21.39
CA ASP A 87 -18.34 7.50 -21.72
C ASP A 87 -17.39 6.79 -22.68
N ASP A 88 -16.76 5.70 -22.22
CA ASP A 88 -15.76 4.98 -22.99
C ASP A 88 -16.08 3.47 -22.94
N PRO A 89 -16.76 2.94 -23.96
CA PRO A 89 -17.16 1.52 -23.98
C PRO A 89 -15.98 0.55 -24.10
N THR A 90 -14.79 1.02 -24.46
CA THR A 90 -13.57 0.22 -24.62
C THR A 90 -12.46 0.60 -23.65
N GLY A 91 -12.62 1.73 -22.98
CA GLY A 91 -11.78 2.19 -21.88
C GLY A 91 -12.31 1.78 -20.52
N THR A 92 -11.81 2.41 -19.47
CA THR A 92 -12.36 2.30 -18.12
C THR A 92 -11.93 3.51 -17.29
N VAL A 93 -12.84 4.03 -16.48
CA VAL A 93 -12.65 5.20 -15.62
C VAL A 93 -12.80 4.80 -14.17
N ARG A 94 -11.99 5.40 -13.27
CA ARG A 94 -12.04 5.15 -11.83
C ARG A 94 -11.51 6.34 -11.03
N ASP A 95 -11.73 6.32 -9.73
CA ASP A 95 -11.13 7.15 -8.68
C ASP A 95 -11.33 8.68 -8.88
N PRO A 96 -12.56 9.18 -9.10
CA PRO A 96 -12.77 10.62 -9.15
C PRO A 96 -12.42 11.29 -7.81
N ALA A 97 -11.76 12.44 -7.89
CA ALA A 97 -11.42 13.31 -6.78
C ALA A 97 -11.74 14.77 -7.14
N VAL A 98 -12.60 15.41 -6.38
CA VAL A 98 -13.02 16.80 -6.62
C VAL A 98 -12.01 17.74 -5.99
N ASP A 99 -11.66 18.83 -6.69
CA ASP A 99 -10.76 19.84 -6.16
C ASP A 99 -11.41 20.66 -5.03
N TYR A 100 -10.59 21.46 -4.34
CA TYR A 100 -11.04 22.24 -3.18
C TYR A 100 -12.09 23.31 -3.51
N ASP A 101 -12.14 23.74 -4.75
CA ASP A 101 -13.09 24.78 -5.21
C ASP A 101 -14.40 24.16 -5.72
N GLY A 102 -14.45 22.83 -5.91
CA GLY A 102 -15.62 22.10 -6.43
C GLY A 102 -15.81 22.25 -7.94
N GLU A 103 -14.77 22.67 -8.68
CA GLU A 103 -14.88 23.00 -10.10
C GLU A 103 -14.18 22.00 -11.02
N ARG A 104 -13.12 21.34 -10.54
CA ARG A 104 -12.35 20.35 -11.32
C ARG A 104 -12.46 18.98 -10.71
N ILE A 105 -12.57 18.00 -11.57
CA ILE A 105 -12.58 16.58 -11.23
C ILE A 105 -11.29 15.96 -11.78
N LEU A 106 -10.48 15.39 -10.90
CA LEU A 106 -9.31 14.60 -11.18
C LEU A 106 -9.73 13.14 -11.16
N PHE A 107 -9.27 12.31 -12.10
CA PHE A 107 -9.66 10.91 -12.19
C PHE A 107 -8.63 10.09 -12.93
N SER A 108 -8.70 8.78 -12.78
CA SER A 108 -7.87 7.81 -13.49
C SER A 108 -8.65 7.27 -14.69
N TRP A 109 -8.02 7.31 -15.88
CA TRP A 109 -8.66 6.83 -17.10
C TRP A 109 -7.67 6.04 -17.96
N ARG A 110 -8.03 4.80 -18.23
CA ARG A 110 -7.45 4.01 -19.30
C ARG A 110 -8.34 4.19 -20.53
N ARG A 111 -7.89 5.02 -21.46
CA ARG A 111 -8.62 5.29 -22.71
C ARG A 111 -8.72 4.04 -23.56
N GLY A 112 -9.83 3.88 -24.24
CA GLY A 112 -10.01 2.80 -25.22
C GLY A 112 -8.86 2.77 -26.23
N GLY A 113 -8.31 1.57 -26.47
CA GLY A 113 -7.14 1.38 -27.33
C GLY A 113 -5.78 1.64 -26.67
N THR A 114 -5.74 1.92 -25.37
CA THR A 114 -4.49 2.03 -24.59
C THR A 114 -4.41 0.94 -23.51
N ASP A 115 -3.20 0.70 -22.99
CA ASP A 115 -2.94 -0.35 -22.02
C ASP A 115 -2.87 0.13 -20.57
N SER A 116 -2.65 1.43 -20.34
CA SER A 116 -2.38 1.97 -19.02
C SER A 116 -3.37 3.05 -18.59
N PHE A 117 -3.60 3.11 -17.28
CA PHE A 117 -4.32 4.22 -16.65
C PHE A 117 -3.41 5.45 -16.54
N HIS A 118 -3.99 6.61 -16.81
CA HIS A 118 -3.32 7.88 -16.56
C HIS A 118 -4.25 8.83 -15.82
N LEU A 119 -3.67 9.84 -15.18
CA LEU A 119 -4.42 10.89 -14.52
C LEU A 119 -4.91 11.92 -15.53
N PHE A 120 -6.18 12.28 -15.39
CA PHE A 120 -6.86 13.31 -16.18
C PHE A 120 -7.58 14.27 -15.27
N THR A 121 -7.78 15.49 -15.76
CA THR A 121 -8.71 16.45 -15.17
C THR A 121 -9.76 16.86 -16.19
N ILE A 122 -10.96 17.18 -15.69
CA ILE A 122 -12.07 17.75 -16.46
C ILE A 122 -12.79 18.78 -15.58
N GLN A 123 -13.32 19.84 -16.17
CA GLN A 123 -14.20 20.76 -15.45
C GLN A 123 -15.54 20.09 -15.16
N ARG A 124 -16.19 20.48 -14.07
CA ARG A 124 -17.48 19.91 -13.70
C ARG A 124 -18.56 20.14 -14.78
N ASP A 125 -18.40 21.16 -15.65
CA ASP A 125 -19.30 21.38 -16.79
C ASP A 125 -19.04 20.46 -18.00
N GLY A 126 -17.98 19.64 -17.93
CA GLY A 126 -17.54 18.70 -18.98
C GLY A 126 -16.52 19.28 -19.97
N THR A 127 -16.10 20.52 -19.78
CA THR A 127 -15.06 21.16 -20.62
C THR A 127 -13.66 20.94 -20.04
N GLY A 128 -12.64 21.34 -20.80
CA GLY A 128 -11.25 21.40 -20.30
C GLY A 128 -10.60 20.06 -19.97
N LEU A 129 -11.04 18.96 -20.64
CA LEU A 129 -10.41 17.65 -20.48
C LEU A 129 -8.91 17.70 -20.77
N THR A 130 -8.09 17.35 -19.79
CA THR A 130 -6.63 17.41 -19.88
C THR A 130 -6.01 16.14 -19.30
N GLN A 131 -5.07 15.54 -20.04
CA GLN A 131 -4.25 14.43 -19.56
C GLN A 131 -3.05 14.98 -18.81
N LEU A 132 -2.81 14.51 -17.57
CA LEU A 132 -1.72 14.96 -16.71
C LEU A 132 -0.51 14.04 -16.76
N THR A 133 -0.71 12.72 -16.74
CA THR A 133 0.38 11.74 -16.75
C THR A 133 0.36 10.88 -18.01
N SER A 134 1.50 10.25 -18.32
CA SER A 134 1.67 9.43 -19.50
C SER A 134 2.76 8.39 -19.31
N GLY A 135 2.88 7.44 -20.24
CA GLY A 135 3.91 6.41 -20.25
C GLY A 135 3.32 4.99 -20.27
N GLU A 136 4.14 4.01 -19.93
CA GLU A 136 3.78 2.58 -19.90
C GLU A 136 3.41 2.11 -18.48
N TYR A 137 2.91 3.00 -17.65
CA TYR A 137 2.61 2.75 -16.23
C TYR A 137 1.16 3.10 -15.93
N ASP A 138 0.58 2.38 -15.00
CA ASP A 138 -0.71 2.74 -14.44
C ASP A 138 -0.52 3.79 -13.35
N ASP A 139 -1.28 4.87 -13.45
CA ASP A 139 -1.42 5.93 -12.45
C ASP A 139 -2.89 5.96 -12.02
N ILE A 140 -3.18 5.64 -10.76
CA ILE A 140 -4.53 5.44 -10.23
C ILE A 140 -4.69 6.06 -8.82
N GLU A 141 -5.92 6.10 -8.34
CA GLU A 141 -6.28 6.52 -6.99
C GLU A 141 -5.72 7.91 -6.61
N PRO A 142 -5.95 8.95 -7.43
CA PRO A 142 -5.42 10.27 -7.15
C PRO A 142 -6.21 11.00 -6.08
N ALA A 143 -5.51 11.86 -5.31
CA ALA A 143 -6.12 12.85 -4.44
C ALA A 143 -5.38 14.20 -4.56
N TRP A 144 -6.14 15.30 -4.44
CA TRP A 144 -5.58 16.63 -4.37
C TRP A 144 -4.88 16.87 -3.03
N LEU A 145 -3.74 17.55 -3.06
CA LEU A 145 -3.03 18.01 -1.87
C LEU A 145 -3.30 19.49 -1.61
N PRO A 146 -3.25 19.94 -0.34
CA PRO A 146 -3.57 21.32 0.01
C PRO A 146 -2.61 22.37 -0.61
N ASP A 147 -1.42 21.97 -1.00
CA ASP A 147 -0.44 22.81 -1.70
C ASP A 147 -0.65 22.86 -3.23
N GLY A 148 -1.69 22.21 -3.72
CA GLY A 148 -2.06 22.12 -5.14
C GLY A 148 -1.43 20.94 -5.89
N GLY A 149 -0.53 20.18 -5.27
CA GLY A 149 -0.01 18.94 -5.86
C GLY A 149 -1.04 17.81 -5.87
N ILE A 150 -0.65 16.70 -6.46
CA ILE A 150 -1.46 15.49 -6.57
C ILE A 150 -0.66 14.31 -5.98
N VAL A 151 -1.26 13.56 -5.06
CA VAL A 151 -0.77 12.27 -4.60
C VAL A 151 -1.57 11.16 -5.29
N PHE A 152 -0.92 10.08 -5.68
CA PHE A 152 -1.55 8.98 -6.42
C PHE A 152 -0.74 7.69 -6.27
N VAL A 153 -1.27 6.59 -6.75
CA VAL A 153 -0.61 5.28 -6.76
C VAL A 153 -0.13 4.95 -8.16
N SER A 154 1.10 4.44 -8.30
CA SER A 154 1.66 4.19 -9.63
C SER A 154 2.46 2.90 -9.69
N SER A 155 2.31 2.18 -10.81
CA SER A 155 3.13 1.01 -11.15
C SER A 155 4.55 1.37 -11.66
N ARG A 156 4.94 2.65 -11.63
CA ARG A 156 6.30 3.14 -11.97
C ARG A 156 7.40 2.51 -11.11
N CYS A 157 7.04 1.98 -9.94
CA CYS A 157 7.94 1.21 -9.08
C CYS A 157 8.46 -0.08 -9.73
N ARG A 158 7.81 -0.58 -10.80
CA ARG A 158 8.19 -1.77 -11.59
C ARG A 158 8.41 -3.01 -10.71
N ARG A 159 7.42 -3.32 -9.89
CA ARG A 159 7.44 -4.46 -8.96
C ARG A 159 6.29 -5.40 -9.25
N TRP A 160 6.44 -6.63 -8.79
CA TRP A 160 5.42 -7.67 -8.89
C TRP A 160 4.99 -8.12 -7.51
N VAL A 161 3.71 -8.42 -7.35
CA VAL A 161 3.19 -9.02 -6.13
C VAL A 161 3.92 -10.33 -5.85
N ASN A 162 4.40 -10.49 -4.62
CA ASN A 162 5.26 -11.63 -4.27
C ASN A 162 4.56 -12.98 -4.48
N CYS A 163 3.26 -13.06 -4.17
CA CYS A 163 2.48 -14.30 -4.22
C CYS A 163 1.49 -14.36 -5.39
N TRP A 164 1.47 -13.38 -6.30
CA TRP A 164 0.53 -13.35 -7.41
C TRP A 164 1.15 -12.81 -8.70
N LEU A 165 0.37 -12.88 -9.77
CA LEU A 165 0.77 -12.60 -11.15
C LEU A 165 0.74 -11.13 -11.53
N THR A 166 0.22 -10.24 -10.69
CA THR A 166 -0.06 -8.85 -11.05
C THR A 166 1.02 -7.88 -10.56
N GLN A 167 0.98 -6.66 -11.08
CA GLN A 167 1.93 -5.62 -10.76
C GLN A 167 1.61 -4.96 -9.43
N VAL A 168 2.65 -4.41 -8.80
CA VAL A 168 2.56 -3.59 -7.61
C VAL A 168 2.47 -2.12 -8.00
N ALA A 169 1.70 -1.34 -7.26
CA ALA A 169 1.69 0.11 -7.31
C ALA A 169 2.00 0.71 -5.93
N THR A 170 2.76 1.80 -5.90
CA THR A 170 3.17 2.50 -4.69
C THR A 170 2.87 3.99 -4.80
N ILE A 171 2.87 4.70 -3.67
CA ILE A 171 2.53 6.12 -3.63
C ILE A 171 3.58 6.97 -4.33
N HIS A 172 3.09 7.83 -5.20
CA HIS A 172 3.81 8.85 -5.94
C HIS A 172 3.15 10.21 -5.75
N ARG A 173 3.85 11.24 -6.13
CA ARG A 173 3.36 12.61 -6.17
C ARG A 173 3.80 13.29 -7.46
N CYS A 174 2.96 14.21 -7.97
CA CYS A 174 3.31 15.17 -9.02
C CYS A 174 2.80 16.56 -8.67
N ASP A 175 3.18 17.55 -9.49
CA ASP A 175 2.62 18.88 -9.44
C ASP A 175 1.24 18.92 -10.11
N ALA A 176 0.49 20.02 -9.96
CA ALA A 176 -0.89 20.16 -10.45
C ALA A 176 -1.05 19.95 -11.97
N ASP A 177 0.00 20.14 -12.74
CA ASP A 177 0.05 19.97 -14.20
C ASP A 177 0.54 18.57 -14.63
N GLY A 178 0.79 17.67 -13.66
CA GLY A 178 1.32 16.33 -13.90
C GLY A 178 2.85 16.25 -14.02
N SER A 179 3.55 17.36 -13.94
CA SER A 179 5.02 17.39 -13.95
C SER A 179 5.63 16.92 -12.62
N ASN A 180 6.95 16.73 -12.60
CA ASN A 180 7.72 16.35 -11.41
C ASN A 180 7.22 15.09 -10.69
N VAL A 181 6.85 14.06 -11.44
CA VAL A 181 6.45 12.77 -10.87
C VAL A 181 7.61 12.15 -10.08
N ARG A 182 7.37 11.84 -8.80
CA ARG A 182 8.36 11.26 -7.91
C ARG A 182 7.75 10.28 -6.93
N PRO A 183 8.48 9.19 -6.55
CA PRO A 183 8.02 8.24 -5.55
C PRO A 183 8.04 8.86 -4.15
N LEU A 184 7.06 8.50 -3.32
CA LEU A 184 7.00 8.82 -1.90
C LEU A 184 7.16 7.57 -1.02
N SER A 185 7.12 6.39 -1.61
CA SER A 185 7.18 5.12 -0.91
C SER A 185 8.13 4.15 -1.59
N ALA A 186 8.86 3.39 -0.78
CA ALA A 186 9.67 2.27 -1.21
C ALA A 186 9.05 0.92 -0.86
N ASN A 187 7.76 0.86 -0.53
CA ASN A 187 7.07 -0.37 -0.15
C ASN A 187 7.31 -1.49 -1.17
N LEU A 188 7.37 -2.72 -0.71
CA LEU A 188 7.61 -3.91 -1.54
C LEU A 188 6.34 -4.40 -2.23
N GLU A 189 5.21 -4.12 -1.63
CA GLU A 189 3.86 -4.47 -2.07
C GLU A 189 2.98 -3.22 -2.25
N GLN A 190 1.67 -3.40 -2.32
CA GLN A 190 0.71 -2.35 -2.61
C GLN A 190 0.66 -1.27 -1.53
N ASP A 191 0.71 -0.03 -1.95
CA ASP A 191 0.15 1.11 -1.23
C ASP A 191 -1.09 1.59 -1.98
N ASN A 192 -2.17 1.97 -1.28
CA ASN A 192 -3.44 2.32 -1.92
C ASN A 192 -4.16 3.50 -1.25
N THR A 193 -5.07 4.09 -2.00
CA THR A 193 -6.09 5.05 -1.56
C THR A 193 -5.56 6.20 -0.70
N PRO A 194 -4.51 6.93 -1.18
CA PRO A 194 -3.97 8.06 -0.43
C PRO A 194 -4.99 9.19 -0.31
N TRP A 195 -5.07 9.81 0.88
CA TRP A 195 -5.99 10.92 1.16
C TRP A 195 -5.39 11.91 2.16
N PRO A 196 -5.54 13.24 1.98
CA PRO A 196 -5.01 14.22 2.92
C PRO A 196 -5.76 14.19 4.25
N LEU A 197 -5.00 14.32 5.34
CA LEU A 197 -5.51 14.52 6.70
C LEU A 197 -5.56 16.01 7.06
N PRO A 198 -6.40 16.45 8.00
CA PRO A 198 -6.49 17.86 8.42
C PRO A 198 -5.17 18.49 8.85
N ASP A 199 -4.23 17.69 9.36
CA ASP A 199 -2.88 18.15 9.74
C ASP A 199 -1.88 18.20 8.57
N GLY A 200 -2.35 17.91 7.35
CA GLY A 200 -1.57 17.96 6.11
C GLY A 200 -0.73 16.72 5.83
N ARG A 201 -0.81 15.68 6.65
CA ARG A 201 -0.22 14.37 6.30
C ARG A 201 -1.11 13.66 5.28
N VAL A 202 -0.56 12.65 4.62
CA VAL A 202 -1.28 11.73 3.73
C VAL A 202 -1.56 10.44 4.49
N LEU A 203 -2.84 10.07 4.59
CA LEU A 203 -3.32 8.79 5.09
C LEU A 203 -3.41 7.82 3.91
N TYR A 204 -3.01 6.57 4.08
CA TYR A 204 -3.05 5.57 3.03
C TYR A 204 -3.07 4.14 3.59
N THR A 205 -3.43 3.18 2.76
CA THR A 205 -3.33 1.76 3.06
C THR A 205 -1.98 1.24 2.62
N ARG A 206 -1.32 0.41 3.45
CA ARG A 206 -0.11 -0.31 3.09
C ARG A 206 -0.27 -1.80 3.35
N TRP A 207 0.03 -2.61 2.35
CA TRP A 207 0.25 -4.02 2.53
C TRP A 207 1.73 -4.27 2.85
N GLU A 208 1.98 -4.84 4.03
CA GLU A 208 3.32 -5.29 4.42
C GLU A 208 3.44 -6.79 4.17
N TYR A 209 4.23 -7.16 3.19
CA TYR A 209 4.59 -8.55 2.92
C TYR A 209 5.95 -8.82 3.56
N VAL A 210 5.96 -9.25 4.81
CA VAL A 210 7.14 -9.30 5.68
C VAL A 210 7.12 -10.54 6.58
N ASP A 211 8.21 -10.79 7.31
CA ASP A 211 8.38 -11.97 8.17
C ASP A 211 7.25 -12.21 9.18
N ARG A 212 6.64 -11.16 9.74
CA ARG A 212 5.58 -11.32 10.74
C ARG A 212 4.29 -11.87 10.15
N SER A 213 3.99 -11.60 8.89
CA SER A 213 2.95 -12.23 8.07
C SER A 213 3.02 -11.72 6.63
N GLN A 214 2.59 -12.55 5.70
CA GLN A 214 2.50 -12.22 4.27
C GLN A 214 1.10 -11.75 3.88
N VAL A 215 0.07 -12.09 4.66
CA VAL A 215 -1.33 -11.90 4.30
C VAL A 215 -2.16 -11.10 5.30
N ASP A 216 -1.64 -10.80 6.49
CA ASP A 216 -2.48 -10.26 7.57
C ASP A 216 -2.33 -8.76 7.80
N TYR A 217 -1.29 -8.11 7.25
CA TYR A 217 -1.00 -6.71 7.54
C TYR A 217 -1.28 -5.79 6.37
N HIS A 218 -2.54 -5.38 6.26
CA HIS A 218 -3.04 -4.38 5.33
C HIS A 218 -3.72 -3.28 6.13
N HIS A 219 -2.94 -2.37 6.67
CA HIS A 219 -3.44 -1.42 7.64
C HIS A 219 -3.14 0.03 7.25
N LEU A 220 -3.61 0.96 8.05
CA LEU A 220 -3.53 2.38 7.75
C LEU A 220 -2.20 2.96 8.19
N TRP A 221 -1.59 3.71 7.30
CA TRP A 221 -0.32 4.42 7.46
C TRP A 221 -0.49 5.90 7.19
N THR A 222 0.45 6.70 7.66
CA THR A 222 0.59 8.10 7.30
C THR A 222 2.00 8.43 6.86
N MET A 223 2.13 9.47 6.03
CA MET A 223 3.39 10.12 5.68
C MET A 223 3.16 11.61 5.49
N ASN A 224 4.22 12.40 5.50
CA ASN A 224 4.18 13.76 5.00
C ASN A 224 4.03 13.78 3.46
N PRO A 225 3.52 14.86 2.86
CA PRO A 225 3.34 14.94 1.39
C PRO A 225 4.64 14.85 0.58
N ASP A 226 5.79 14.86 1.22
CA ASP A 226 7.11 14.65 0.62
C ASP A 226 7.66 13.22 0.85
N GLY A 227 6.87 12.32 1.45
CA GLY A 227 7.24 10.94 1.75
C GLY A 227 7.95 10.74 3.09
N THR A 228 8.33 11.80 3.80
CA THR A 228 8.98 11.70 5.12
C THR A 228 8.00 11.29 6.22
N GLY A 229 8.51 10.81 7.35
CA GLY A 229 7.74 10.53 8.55
C GLY A 229 6.73 9.39 8.38
N GLN A 230 7.06 8.36 7.61
CA GLN A 230 6.19 7.19 7.42
C GLN A 230 5.96 6.47 8.75
N ALA A 231 4.70 6.32 9.14
CA ALA A 231 4.33 5.69 10.39
C ALA A 231 2.95 5.02 10.27
N VAL A 232 2.77 3.94 11.03
CA VAL A 232 1.45 3.31 11.16
C VAL A 232 0.47 4.29 11.80
N PHE A 233 -0.69 4.42 11.18
CA PHE A 233 -1.81 5.19 11.71
C PHE A 233 -2.71 4.31 12.60
N PHE A 234 -3.15 3.15 12.09
CA PHE A 234 -3.98 2.21 12.86
C PHE A 234 -3.86 0.79 12.31
N GLY A 235 -3.90 -0.20 13.21
CA GLY A 235 -4.08 -1.62 12.86
C GLY A 235 -2.81 -2.48 12.91
N ASN A 236 -1.66 -1.92 13.28
CA ASN A 236 -0.37 -2.62 13.24
C ASN A 236 -0.30 -3.94 14.03
N LEU A 237 -1.11 -4.09 15.07
CA LEU A 237 -1.12 -5.28 15.94
C LEU A 237 -2.43 -6.10 15.81
N HIS A 238 -3.27 -5.80 14.84
CA HIS A 238 -4.62 -6.35 14.74
C HIS A 238 -4.88 -7.00 13.37
N PRO A 239 -4.26 -8.13 13.08
CA PRO A 239 -4.67 -8.98 11.96
C PRO A 239 -5.93 -9.79 12.35
N PRO A 240 -6.71 -10.32 11.40
CA PRO A 240 -6.65 -10.05 9.97
C PRO A 240 -7.61 -8.95 9.53
N GLY A 241 -7.40 -8.41 8.33
CA GLY A 241 -8.31 -7.47 7.67
C GLY A 241 -7.57 -6.52 6.74
N LEU A 242 -8.25 -6.05 5.70
CA LEU A 242 -7.79 -4.96 4.86
C LEU A 242 -8.51 -3.69 5.29
N TYR A 243 -7.78 -2.68 5.76
CA TYR A 243 -8.29 -1.34 6.06
C TYR A 243 -7.97 -0.43 4.89
N ILE A 244 -8.98 0.00 4.14
CA ILE A 244 -8.79 0.71 2.87
C ILE A 244 -9.82 1.82 2.69
N ASP A 245 -9.58 2.73 1.73
CA ASP A 245 -10.43 3.88 1.41
C ASP A 245 -10.69 4.82 2.59
N ALA A 246 -9.68 5.02 3.42
CA ALA A 246 -9.80 5.79 4.65
C ALA A 246 -9.85 7.30 4.40
N LYS A 247 -10.77 7.99 5.07
CA LYS A 247 -10.94 9.45 4.99
C LYS A 247 -11.26 10.08 6.35
N PRO A 248 -10.72 11.27 6.65
CA PRO A 248 -11.00 11.98 7.90
C PRO A 248 -12.44 12.46 7.95
N ILE A 249 -13.09 12.29 9.10
CA ILE A 249 -14.45 12.79 9.33
C ILE A 249 -14.40 14.25 9.79
N PRO A 250 -15.03 15.18 9.08
CA PRO A 250 -14.97 16.61 9.39
C PRO A 250 -15.37 16.94 10.84
N GLY A 251 -14.56 17.78 11.49
CA GLY A 251 -14.80 18.24 12.85
C GLY A 251 -14.57 17.20 13.95
N THR A 252 -14.00 16.06 13.64
CA THR A 252 -13.73 14.96 14.59
C THR A 252 -12.26 14.53 14.55
N ASN A 253 -11.88 13.58 15.44
CA ASN A 253 -10.58 12.88 15.36
C ASN A 253 -10.74 11.46 14.81
N GLU A 254 -11.84 11.18 14.17
CA GLU A 254 -12.15 9.87 13.62
C GLU A 254 -11.93 9.85 12.11
N ILE A 255 -11.72 8.66 11.60
CA ILE A 255 -11.74 8.36 10.18
C ILE A 255 -12.84 7.35 9.87
N VAL A 256 -13.40 7.43 8.67
CA VAL A 256 -14.23 6.39 8.06
C VAL A 256 -13.39 5.62 7.04
N PHE A 257 -13.58 4.30 6.96
CA PHE A 257 -12.84 3.43 6.03
C PHE A 257 -13.62 2.14 5.77
N ILE A 258 -13.14 1.35 4.81
CA ILE A 258 -13.62 -0.01 4.62
C ILE A 258 -12.73 -0.99 5.40
N ASN A 259 -13.37 -1.77 6.28
CA ASN A 259 -12.79 -2.96 6.88
C ASN A 259 -13.22 -4.17 6.04
N SER A 260 -12.36 -4.59 5.12
CA SER A 260 -12.61 -5.74 4.25
C SER A 260 -12.11 -7.01 4.93
N PRO A 261 -12.93 -8.07 5.01
CA PRO A 261 -12.59 -9.26 5.78
C PRO A 261 -11.48 -10.10 5.13
N GLY A 262 -10.76 -10.86 5.96
CA GLY A 262 -9.69 -11.76 5.55
C GLY A 262 -8.51 -11.03 4.93
N HIS A 263 -8.06 -11.47 3.75
CA HIS A 263 -7.01 -10.82 2.96
C HIS A 263 -7.55 -9.66 2.09
N GLY A 264 -8.80 -9.25 2.27
CA GLY A 264 -9.50 -8.28 1.45
C GLY A 264 -10.30 -8.92 0.33
N GLN A 265 -11.36 -8.23 -0.10
CA GLN A 265 -12.26 -8.67 -1.17
C GLN A 265 -12.08 -7.81 -2.41
N ARG A 266 -12.42 -8.40 -3.58
CA ARG A 266 -12.45 -7.69 -4.86
C ARG A 266 -13.20 -6.37 -4.74
N GLU A 267 -12.74 -5.34 -5.46
CA GLU A 267 -13.33 -3.99 -5.45
C GLU A 267 -13.34 -3.33 -4.07
N HIS A 268 -12.41 -3.71 -3.19
CA HIS A 268 -12.32 -3.18 -1.83
C HIS A 268 -13.60 -3.37 -0.99
N VAL A 269 -14.43 -4.36 -1.35
CA VAL A 269 -15.71 -4.59 -0.66
C VAL A 269 -15.49 -5.02 0.79
N GLY A 270 -16.31 -4.48 1.69
CA GLY A 270 -16.25 -4.79 3.11
C GLY A 270 -17.29 -4.03 3.92
N HIS A 271 -17.00 -3.82 5.18
CA HIS A 271 -17.83 -3.08 6.12
C HIS A 271 -17.40 -1.62 6.19
N VAL A 272 -18.35 -0.68 6.18
CA VAL A 272 -18.05 0.69 6.59
C VAL A 272 -17.73 0.69 8.08
N ALA A 273 -16.58 1.22 8.44
CA ALA A 273 -16.09 1.25 9.81
C ALA A 273 -15.53 2.63 10.18
N LEU A 274 -15.51 2.91 11.47
CA LEU A 274 -14.94 4.13 12.06
C LEU A 274 -13.84 3.75 13.05
N VAL A 275 -12.83 4.60 13.17
CA VAL A 275 -11.84 4.51 14.25
C VAL A 275 -11.45 5.88 14.79
N ASP A 276 -11.33 5.97 16.12
CA ASP A 276 -10.77 7.11 16.84
C ASP A 276 -9.39 6.74 17.39
N VAL A 277 -8.33 7.32 16.85
CA VAL A 277 -6.95 6.97 17.22
C VAL A 277 -6.39 7.73 18.42
N ARG A 278 -7.18 8.53 19.13
CA ARG A 278 -6.73 9.30 20.30
C ARG A 278 -6.19 8.43 21.44
N GLN A 279 -6.62 7.18 21.53
CA GLN A 279 -6.13 6.22 22.53
C GLN A 279 -4.94 5.38 22.01
N GLY A 280 -4.41 5.72 20.87
CA GLY A 280 -3.26 5.06 20.25
C GLY A 280 -3.63 4.22 19.03
N PRO A 281 -2.64 4.00 18.15
CA PRO A 281 -2.84 3.35 16.85
C PRO A 281 -3.17 1.86 16.94
N ASP A 282 -2.99 1.25 18.11
CA ASP A 282 -3.21 -0.18 18.35
C ASP A 282 -4.37 -0.45 19.33
N HIS A 283 -5.20 0.58 19.62
CA HIS A 283 -6.35 0.44 20.51
C HIS A 283 -7.57 -0.11 19.75
N LEU A 284 -7.64 -1.43 19.57
CA LEU A 284 -8.71 -2.11 18.82
C LEU A 284 -10.14 -1.76 19.30
N PRO A 285 -10.43 -1.55 20.60
CA PRO A 285 -11.77 -1.14 21.04
C PRO A 285 -12.27 0.19 20.47
N ALA A 286 -11.39 1.01 19.88
CA ALA A 286 -11.78 2.23 19.18
C ALA A 286 -12.37 1.95 17.77
N LEU A 287 -12.15 0.76 17.22
CA LEU A 287 -12.73 0.32 15.94
C LEU A 287 -14.22 0.02 16.13
N ARG A 288 -15.04 0.64 15.30
CA ARG A 288 -16.49 0.44 15.29
C ARG A 288 -16.98 0.15 13.88
N THR A 289 -17.49 -1.05 13.66
CA THR A 289 -18.15 -1.44 12.41
C THR A 289 -19.57 -0.88 12.37
N LEU A 290 -19.95 -0.22 11.29
CA LEU A 290 -21.27 0.38 11.12
C LEU A 290 -22.22 -0.52 10.33
N THR A 291 -21.73 -1.16 9.25
CA THR A 291 -22.59 -1.88 8.31
C THR A 291 -22.28 -3.37 8.27
N SER A 292 -23.17 -4.14 7.64
CA SER A 292 -22.82 -5.46 7.12
C SER A 292 -21.80 -5.35 5.98
N ASP A 293 -21.35 -6.47 5.46
CA ASP A 293 -20.49 -6.56 4.27
C ASP A 293 -21.19 -6.06 2.99
N GLY A 294 -20.42 -5.71 1.97
CA GLY A 294 -20.93 -5.33 0.65
C GLY A 294 -20.77 -3.86 0.28
N PHE A 295 -20.17 -3.04 1.13
CA PHE A 295 -19.93 -1.61 0.90
C PHE A 295 -18.51 -1.33 0.44
N ARG A 296 -18.31 -0.18 -0.24
CA ARG A 296 -17.02 0.33 -0.68
C ARG A 296 -17.02 1.85 -0.81
N ASP A 297 -15.86 2.45 -0.95
CA ASP A 297 -15.61 3.86 -1.30
C ASP A 297 -16.26 4.89 -0.36
N PRO A 298 -16.23 4.74 0.97
CA PRO A 298 -16.93 5.65 1.87
C PRO A 298 -16.30 7.05 1.80
N VAL A 299 -17.19 8.07 1.82
CA VAL A 299 -16.78 9.47 1.96
C VAL A 299 -17.66 10.17 3.00
N PRO A 300 -17.09 10.89 3.97
CA PRO A 300 -17.86 11.60 4.96
C PRO A 300 -18.50 12.85 4.36
N ILE A 301 -19.79 13.04 4.60
CA ILE A 301 -20.54 14.25 4.26
C ILE A 301 -20.61 15.18 5.47
N THR A 302 -20.93 14.61 6.62
CA THR A 302 -20.91 15.30 7.93
C THR A 302 -20.27 14.39 8.97
N ALA A 303 -20.25 14.82 10.23
CA ALA A 303 -19.82 13.95 11.33
C ALA A 303 -20.67 12.68 11.48
N ASP A 304 -21.92 12.71 11.01
CA ASP A 304 -22.91 11.66 11.24
C ASP A 304 -23.44 10.99 9.97
N LEU A 305 -23.00 11.44 8.78
CA LEU A 305 -23.54 11.00 7.51
C LEU A 305 -22.40 10.70 6.52
N PHE A 306 -22.44 9.52 5.91
CA PHE A 306 -21.45 9.03 4.96
C PHE A 306 -22.12 8.62 3.65
N LEU A 307 -21.46 8.89 2.54
CA LEU A 307 -21.82 8.39 1.23
C LEU A 307 -20.95 7.17 0.94
N ALA A 308 -21.51 6.12 0.34
CA ALA A 308 -20.78 4.91 -0.03
C ALA A 308 -21.37 4.29 -1.31
N ALA A 309 -20.64 3.37 -1.93
CA ALA A 309 -21.16 2.54 -3.00
C ALA A 309 -21.47 1.11 -2.50
N GLN A 310 -22.52 0.51 -3.06
CA GLN A 310 -22.92 -0.88 -2.80
C GLN A 310 -23.46 -1.51 -4.08
N GLY A 311 -22.65 -2.31 -4.75
CA GLY A 311 -23.00 -2.90 -6.03
C GLY A 311 -23.41 -1.82 -7.05
N ARG A 312 -24.68 -1.83 -7.47
CA ARG A 312 -25.24 -0.88 -8.41
C ARG A 312 -25.90 0.35 -7.75
N SER A 313 -25.63 0.62 -6.49
CA SER A 313 -26.27 1.70 -5.74
C SER A 313 -25.27 2.65 -5.12
N ILE A 314 -25.60 3.93 -5.09
CA ILE A 314 -25.02 4.90 -4.17
C ILE A 314 -25.91 4.89 -2.92
N VAL A 315 -25.32 4.81 -1.75
CA VAL A 315 -25.98 4.59 -0.47
C VAL A 315 -25.54 5.65 0.53
N LEU A 316 -26.46 6.15 1.32
CA LEU A 316 -26.16 6.88 2.55
C LEU A 316 -26.06 5.89 3.71
N VAL A 317 -25.07 6.12 4.55
CA VAL A 317 -24.84 5.39 5.80
C VAL A 317 -24.82 6.42 6.92
N ASP A 318 -25.62 6.25 7.94
CA ASP A 318 -25.54 7.10 9.13
C ASP A 318 -24.55 6.54 10.17
N ARG A 319 -24.25 7.36 11.17
CA ARG A 319 -23.31 6.98 12.23
C ARG A 319 -23.79 5.80 13.10
N GLN A 320 -25.06 5.46 13.06
CA GLN A 320 -25.67 4.32 13.75
C GLN A 320 -25.67 3.06 12.90
N GLY A 321 -25.29 3.17 11.62
CA GLY A 321 -25.24 2.07 10.66
C GLY A 321 -26.54 1.85 9.90
N ALA A 322 -27.52 2.78 10.02
CA ALA A 322 -28.68 2.72 9.13
C ALA A 322 -28.27 3.13 7.71
N THR A 323 -28.80 2.43 6.72
CA THR A 323 -28.45 2.59 5.32
C THR A 323 -29.67 2.86 4.45
N GLY A 324 -29.49 3.66 3.40
CA GLY A 324 -30.54 3.93 2.42
C GLY A 324 -29.96 4.22 1.05
N ALA A 325 -30.37 3.46 0.04
CA ALA A 325 -30.01 3.72 -1.34
C ALA A 325 -30.66 5.03 -1.81
N ILE A 326 -29.85 5.89 -2.42
CA ILE A 326 -30.32 7.19 -2.95
C ILE A 326 -30.27 7.22 -4.48
N HIS A 327 -29.45 6.37 -5.07
CA HIS A 327 -29.29 6.29 -6.51
C HIS A 327 -29.00 4.85 -6.92
N GLN A 328 -29.55 4.40 -8.05
CA GLN A 328 -29.38 3.02 -8.51
C GLN A 328 -29.28 2.93 -10.03
N LEU A 329 -28.20 2.29 -10.48
CA LEU A 329 -28.00 1.93 -11.87
C LEU A 329 -28.93 0.77 -12.27
N ALA A 330 -29.57 0.85 -13.42
CA ALA A 330 -30.31 -0.26 -13.99
C ALA A 330 -29.38 -1.44 -14.26
N LEU A 331 -29.94 -2.65 -14.26
CA LEU A 331 -29.17 -3.85 -14.58
C LEU A 331 -28.68 -3.81 -16.04
N THR A 332 -27.39 -3.90 -16.22
CA THR A 332 -26.75 -3.95 -17.54
C THR A 332 -26.26 -5.37 -17.83
N PRO A 333 -26.22 -5.80 -19.11
CA PRO A 333 -25.75 -7.15 -19.47
C PRO A 333 -24.29 -7.44 -19.06
N ASP A 334 -23.46 -6.40 -19.00
CA ASP A 334 -22.04 -6.47 -18.60
C ASP A 334 -21.82 -6.36 -17.09
N GLY A 335 -22.90 -6.24 -16.31
CA GLY A 335 -22.85 -6.23 -14.85
C GLY A 335 -22.18 -5.00 -14.24
N ARG A 336 -22.28 -3.82 -14.89
CA ARG A 336 -21.70 -2.57 -14.38
C ARG A 336 -22.20 -2.23 -12.99
N GLU A 337 -21.31 -1.66 -12.21
CA GLU A 337 -21.53 -1.22 -10.85
C GLU A 337 -21.14 0.25 -10.68
N LEU A 338 -21.63 0.85 -9.59
CA LEU A 338 -21.30 2.22 -9.20
C LEU A 338 -20.10 2.21 -8.25
N HIS A 339 -19.17 3.14 -8.46
CA HIS A 339 -17.93 3.22 -7.71
C HIS A 339 -17.61 4.67 -7.34
N GLU A 340 -16.90 4.84 -6.26
CA GLU A 340 -16.21 6.05 -5.82
C GLU A 340 -17.11 7.32 -5.89
N PRO A 341 -18.32 7.34 -5.28
CA PRO A 341 -19.16 8.53 -5.28
C PRO A 341 -18.49 9.66 -4.50
N ARG A 342 -18.42 10.87 -5.10
CA ARG A 342 -17.82 12.06 -4.48
C ARG A 342 -18.77 13.25 -4.59
N PRO A 343 -19.03 13.95 -3.49
CA PRO A 343 -19.82 15.18 -3.53
C PRO A 343 -19.03 16.28 -4.26
N ILE A 344 -19.72 17.06 -5.08
CA ILE A 344 -19.15 18.26 -5.68
C ILE A 344 -19.52 19.45 -4.81
N TRP A 345 -18.57 19.95 -4.08
CA TRP A 345 -18.69 21.11 -3.22
C TRP A 345 -17.34 21.78 -2.97
N SER A 346 -17.36 23.03 -2.55
CA SER A 346 -16.16 23.70 -2.08
C SER A 346 -15.79 23.22 -0.67
N GLN A 347 -14.50 22.95 -0.45
CA GLN A 347 -13.98 22.47 0.82
C GLN A 347 -12.81 23.33 1.29
N ALA A 348 -12.69 23.47 2.62
CA ALA A 348 -11.49 24.08 3.20
C ALA A 348 -10.26 23.19 2.94
N ARG A 349 -9.15 23.83 2.61
CA ARG A 349 -7.86 23.12 2.44
C ARG A 349 -7.33 22.72 3.80
N GLU A 350 -6.72 21.56 3.87
CA GLU A 350 -5.96 21.09 5.02
C GLU A 350 -4.69 21.93 5.22
N ALA A 351 -3.99 21.67 6.31
CA ALA A 351 -2.73 22.34 6.58
C ALA A 351 -1.66 22.00 5.51
N VAL A 352 -0.97 23.00 5.02
CA VAL A 352 0.17 22.79 4.11
C VAL A 352 1.42 22.49 4.94
N ARG A 353 2.09 21.39 4.63
CA ARG A 353 3.36 21.01 5.27
C ARG A 353 4.54 21.37 4.37
N SER A 354 5.57 21.97 4.98
CA SER A 354 6.83 22.21 4.28
C SER A 354 7.58 20.90 4.04
N THR A 355 8.29 20.81 2.91
CA THR A 355 9.15 19.65 2.63
C THR A 355 10.38 19.64 3.53
N ALA A 356 10.72 18.44 4.02
CA ALA A 356 11.97 18.15 4.72
C ALA A 356 12.97 17.39 3.83
N VAL A 357 12.55 16.98 2.62
CA VAL A 357 13.40 16.30 1.64
C VAL A 357 14.44 17.28 1.09
N GLN A 358 15.68 16.81 1.00
CA GLN A 358 16.80 17.53 0.36
C GLN A 358 17.03 16.94 -1.04
N PRO A 359 16.59 17.63 -2.10
CA PRO A 359 16.79 17.16 -3.46
C PRO A 359 18.27 16.92 -3.77
N GLY A 360 18.58 15.76 -4.34
CA GLY A 360 19.94 15.38 -4.69
C GLY A 360 20.75 14.71 -3.56
N ALA A 361 20.19 14.54 -2.36
CA ALA A 361 20.80 13.66 -1.36
C ALA A 361 20.47 12.20 -1.67
N ASP A 362 21.49 11.33 -1.62
CA ASP A 362 21.34 9.87 -1.83
C ASP A 362 21.08 9.13 -0.52
N THR A 363 21.25 9.80 0.61
CA THR A 363 21.14 9.23 1.96
C THR A 363 20.16 10.02 2.83
N GLY A 364 19.65 9.35 3.85
CA GLY A 364 19.02 9.95 5.02
C GLY A 364 19.68 9.41 6.29
N ARG A 365 19.12 9.69 7.45
CA ARG A 365 19.69 9.32 8.74
C ARG A 365 18.63 8.65 9.61
N LEU A 366 19.12 7.78 10.49
CA LEU A 366 18.28 7.18 11.52
C LEU A 366 18.91 7.41 12.90
N VAL A 367 18.08 7.86 13.85
CA VAL A 367 18.39 7.92 15.27
C VAL A 367 17.58 6.86 15.98
N LEU A 368 18.23 5.89 16.63
CA LEU A 368 17.62 4.96 17.56
C LEU A 368 17.98 5.42 18.97
N ALA A 369 16.98 5.70 19.81
CA ALA A 369 17.23 6.23 21.14
C ALA A 369 17.72 5.15 22.11
N ASN A 370 17.16 3.93 22.06
CA ASN A 370 17.58 2.84 22.92
C ASN A 370 17.22 1.47 22.33
N ALA A 371 18.22 0.71 21.89
CA ALA A 371 18.06 -0.63 21.32
C ALA A 371 17.48 -1.67 22.30
N TYR A 372 17.60 -1.42 23.60
CA TYR A 372 17.10 -2.32 24.66
C TYR A 372 15.63 -2.08 25.00
N LEU A 373 15.05 -0.96 24.56
CA LEU A 373 13.64 -0.66 24.79
C LEU A 373 12.78 -1.33 23.72
N GLY A 374 11.92 -2.26 24.10
CA GLY A 374 11.03 -2.90 23.14
C GLY A 374 10.27 -4.09 23.70
N ARG A 375 9.34 -4.59 22.92
CA ARG A 375 8.63 -5.84 23.21
C ARG A 375 9.54 -7.04 22.95
N ASN A 376 9.35 -8.14 23.70
CA ASN A 376 10.12 -9.37 23.55
C ASN A 376 11.64 -9.17 23.70
N MET A 377 12.04 -8.33 24.64
CA MET A 377 13.44 -8.07 25.01
C MET A 377 13.80 -8.72 26.36
N THR A 378 12.98 -9.66 26.84
CA THR A 378 13.26 -10.37 28.11
C THR A 378 14.56 -11.14 28.01
N GLY A 379 15.48 -10.91 28.95
CA GLY A 379 16.79 -11.55 29.00
C GLY A 379 17.86 -10.87 28.13
N VAL A 380 17.56 -9.73 27.51
CA VAL A 380 18.54 -8.88 26.84
C VAL A 380 18.95 -7.74 27.77
N GLU A 381 20.21 -7.72 28.17
CA GLU A 381 20.75 -6.76 29.13
C GLU A 381 21.60 -5.68 28.42
N PRO A 382 21.74 -4.47 29.00
CA PRO A 382 22.66 -3.47 28.48
C PRO A 382 24.07 -4.02 28.25
N GLY A 383 24.57 -3.91 27.01
CA GLY A 383 25.85 -4.44 26.55
C GLY A 383 25.76 -5.74 25.76
N ASP A 384 24.60 -6.40 25.70
CA ASP A 384 24.39 -7.59 24.87
C ASP A 384 24.30 -7.24 23.38
N ILE A 385 23.82 -6.04 23.05
CA ILE A 385 23.78 -5.54 21.67
C ILE A 385 25.00 -4.67 21.43
N ALA A 386 25.88 -5.09 20.51
CA ALA A 386 27.10 -4.37 20.17
C ALA A 386 26.95 -3.50 18.92
N LYS A 387 26.16 -3.97 17.94
CA LYS A 387 25.99 -3.31 16.65
C LYS A 387 24.64 -3.66 16.02
N LEU A 388 24.26 -2.90 15.00
CA LEU A 388 23.11 -3.18 14.15
C LEU A 388 23.61 -3.56 12.75
N LEU A 389 23.15 -4.69 12.23
CA LEU A 389 23.27 -5.06 10.84
C LEU A 389 22.15 -4.39 10.05
N ILE A 390 22.51 -3.66 9.02
CA ILE A 390 21.58 -2.98 8.13
C ILE A 390 21.35 -3.86 6.92
N VAL A 391 20.09 -4.17 6.66
CA VAL A 391 19.67 -5.05 5.58
C VAL A 391 18.60 -4.35 4.75
N GLU A 392 18.65 -4.53 3.43
CA GLU A 392 17.65 -4.05 2.48
C GLU A 392 16.78 -5.23 2.03
N SER A 393 15.46 -5.10 2.14
CA SER A 393 14.52 -6.00 1.49
C SER A 393 14.37 -5.59 0.02
N LEU A 394 14.64 -6.51 -0.90
CA LEU A 394 14.56 -6.28 -2.33
C LEU A 394 13.16 -6.63 -2.85
N PRO A 395 12.55 -5.77 -3.66
CA PRO A 395 11.25 -6.07 -4.28
C PRO A 395 11.39 -7.20 -5.32
N LYS A 396 10.29 -7.89 -5.60
CA LYS A 396 10.22 -8.87 -6.69
C LYS A 396 10.26 -8.13 -8.05
N PRO A 397 11.40 -8.18 -8.78
CA PRO A 397 11.58 -7.35 -9.99
C PRO A 397 10.97 -7.99 -11.23
N ILE A 398 10.71 -9.29 -11.18
CA ILE A 398 10.24 -10.10 -12.31
C ILE A 398 9.39 -11.26 -11.77
N ASN A 399 8.48 -11.73 -12.59
CA ASN A 399 7.63 -12.86 -12.27
C ASN A 399 7.75 -13.92 -13.39
N TYR A 400 8.47 -15.01 -13.12
CA TYR A 400 8.73 -16.06 -14.09
C TYR A 400 7.67 -17.16 -14.12
N THR A 401 7.09 -17.48 -12.95
CA THR A 401 6.22 -18.64 -12.79
C THR A 401 4.75 -18.28 -12.84
N GLY A 402 4.46 -17.00 -12.82
CA GLY A 402 3.08 -16.55 -12.75
C GLY A 402 2.42 -16.68 -11.38
N GLY A 403 3.21 -16.80 -10.35
CA GLY A 403 2.77 -16.95 -8.97
C GLY A 403 3.95 -16.81 -8.04
N MET A 404 4.05 -17.70 -7.07
CA MET A 404 5.18 -17.76 -6.16
C MET A 404 6.41 -18.30 -6.88
N ASP A 405 7.33 -17.40 -7.28
CA ASP A 405 8.61 -17.82 -7.80
C ASP A 405 9.41 -18.51 -6.70
N PRO A 406 10.10 -19.62 -7.00
CA PRO A 406 10.86 -20.37 -6.01
C PRO A 406 12.19 -19.69 -5.69
N LEU A 407 12.15 -18.46 -5.19
CA LEU A 407 13.32 -17.74 -4.69
C LEU A 407 13.80 -18.31 -3.35
N SER A 408 12.87 -18.89 -2.59
CA SER A 408 13.10 -19.62 -1.36
C SER A 408 12.09 -20.76 -1.24
N TYR A 409 12.30 -21.64 -0.27
CA TYR A 409 11.25 -22.60 0.11
C TYR A 409 10.01 -21.81 0.60
N GLY A 410 8.86 -22.13 0.14
CA GLY A 410 7.65 -21.31 0.35
C GLY A 410 7.45 -20.24 -0.72
N GLY A 411 8.47 -19.93 -1.53
CA GLY A 411 8.37 -19.23 -2.81
C GLY A 411 8.04 -17.75 -2.76
N THR A 412 7.89 -17.15 -1.60
CA THR A 412 7.24 -15.84 -1.48
C THR A 412 8.07 -14.76 -0.80
N PHE A 413 9.19 -15.12 -0.18
CA PHE A 413 10.03 -14.14 0.51
C PHE A 413 10.85 -13.31 -0.46
N SER A 414 10.94 -12.03 -0.17
CA SER A 414 11.82 -11.11 -0.87
C SER A 414 13.28 -11.51 -0.64
N LEU A 415 14.11 -11.24 -1.62
CA LEU A 415 15.56 -11.32 -1.46
C LEU A 415 16.03 -10.21 -0.52
N GLU A 416 17.09 -10.47 0.23
CA GLU A 416 17.67 -9.52 1.16
C GLU A 416 19.10 -9.18 0.75
N ARG A 417 19.48 -7.92 0.91
CA ARG A 417 20.83 -7.42 0.67
C ARG A 417 21.43 -6.95 1.96
N VAL A 418 22.58 -7.51 2.33
CA VAL A 418 23.38 -7.05 3.47
C VAL A 418 24.13 -5.78 3.07
N LEU A 419 23.88 -4.66 3.76
CA LEU A 419 24.58 -3.40 3.51
C LEU A 419 25.82 -3.25 4.39
N GLY A 420 25.78 -3.73 5.63
CA GLY A 420 26.87 -3.64 6.58
C GLY A 420 26.39 -3.36 8.00
N THR A 421 27.29 -2.96 8.87
CA THR A 421 27.02 -2.74 10.30
C THR A 421 27.26 -1.31 10.74
N VAL A 422 26.57 -0.91 11.83
CA VAL A 422 26.79 0.35 12.56
C VAL A 422 26.85 0.08 14.06
N PRO A 423 27.64 0.85 14.83
CA PRO A 423 27.78 0.63 16.27
C PRO A 423 26.53 1.03 17.04
N VAL A 424 26.31 0.35 18.18
CA VAL A 424 25.37 0.75 19.24
C VAL A 424 26.20 1.26 20.43
N GLU A 425 25.84 2.43 20.95
CA GLU A 425 26.53 3.07 22.07
C GLU A 425 26.18 2.39 23.42
N ALA A 426 26.93 2.73 24.45
CA ALA A 426 26.78 2.11 25.77
C ALA A 426 25.38 2.37 26.40
N ASP A 427 24.72 3.47 26.05
CA ASP A 427 23.36 3.80 26.45
C ASP A 427 22.27 3.12 25.59
N GLY A 428 22.68 2.30 24.61
CA GLY A 428 21.79 1.65 23.66
C GLY A 428 21.41 2.52 22.45
N SER A 429 21.89 3.76 22.40
CA SER A 429 21.59 4.65 21.26
C SER A 429 22.43 4.33 20.02
N ALA A 430 21.89 4.67 18.84
CA ALA A 430 22.61 4.61 17.58
C ALA A 430 22.21 5.78 16.69
N TYR A 431 23.18 6.34 15.93
CA TYR A 431 22.97 7.39 14.94
C TYR A 431 23.82 7.13 13.72
N PHE A 432 23.17 6.96 12.58
CA PHE A 432 23.85 6.50 11.36
C PHE A 432 23.16 6.97 10.08
N GLU A 433 23.92 6.97 8.98
CA GLU A 433 23.42 7.24 7.63
C GLU A 433 22.97 5.95 6.94
N VAL A 434 21.91 6.05 6.15
CA VAL A 434 21.35 4.94 5.35
C VAL A 434 21.01 5.43 3.94
N PRO A 435 21.01 4.55 2.92
CA PRO A 435 20.53 4.90 1.59
C PRO A 435 19.06 5.32 1.64
N ALA A 436 18.71 6.41 0.94
CA ALA A 436 17.36 6.91 0.86
C ALA A 436 16.49 6.11 -0.13
N ASN A 437 15.15 6.19 0.02
CA ASN A 437 14.16 5.54 -0.85
C ASN A 437 14.32 4.02 -0.96
N ARG A 438 14.70 3.36 0.13
CA ARG A 438 14.86 1.90 0.20
C ARG A 438 14.09 1.31 1.37
N SER A 439 13.72 0.05 1.22
CA SER A 439 13.07 -0.73 2.30
C SER A 439 14.13 -1.36 3.17
N LEU A 440 14.40 -0.78 4.31
CA LEU A 440 15.49 -1.16 5.20
C LEU A 440 14.96 -1.75 6.50
N PHE A 441 15.67 -2.73 7.04
CA PHE A 441 15.43 -3.21 8.39
C PHE A 441 16.74 -3.48 9.12
N VAL A 442 16.66 -3.62 10.43
CA VAL A 442 17.83 -3.80 11.28
C VAL A 442 17.80 -5.13 12.02
N ILE A 443 18.97 -5.72 12.20
CA ILE A 443 19.18 -6.88 13.06
C ILE A 443 20.20 -6.48 14.13
N ALA A 444 19.79 -6.55 15.40
CA ALA A 444 20.70 -6.33 16.52
C ALA A 444 21.63 -7.52 16.70
N LEU A 445 22.92 -7.28 16.74
CA LEU A 445 23.96 -8.29 16.88
C LEU A 445 24.72 -8.14 18.19
N ASP A 446 25.11 -9.27 18.78
CA ASP A 446 26.06 -9.32 19.89
C ASP A 446 27.53 -9.09 19.41
N ARG A 447 28.48 -9.22 20.31
CA ARG A 447 29.91 -9.07 20.02
C ARG A 447 30.49 -10.17 19.13
N ASN A 448 29.79 -11.30 19.04
CA ASN A 448 30.18 -12.48 18.26
C ASN A 448 29.42 -12.58 16.94
N ASP A 449 28.70 -11.52 16.55
CA ASP A 449 27.86 -11.47 15.35
C ASP A 449 26.61 -12.39 15.39
N ASN A 450 26.19 -12.84 16.57
CA ASN A 450 24.93 -13.55 16.70
C ASN A 450 23.76 -12.57 16.74
N SER A 451 22.66 -12.94 16.09
CA SER A 451 21.43 -12.16 16.12
C SER A 451 20.78 -12.22 17.50
N VAL A 452 20.61 -11.09 18.15
CA VAL A 452 19.89 -10.91 19.41
C VAL A 452 18.40 -10.61 19.14
N LYS A 453 18.14 -9.73 18.16
CA LYS A 453 16.80 -9.30 17.78
C LYS A 453 16.78 -8.93 16.31
N ARG A 454 15.70 -9.32 15.60
CA ARG A 454 15.45 -8.92 14.21
C ARG A 454 14.19 -8.06 14.14
N MET A 455 14.24 -6.99 13.37
CA MET A 455 13.05 -6.24 12.94
C MET A 455 12.27 -7.08 11.94
N GLN A 456 10.96 -7.24 12.16
CA GLN A 456 10.09 -8.10 11.34
C GLN A 456 9.33 -7.33 10.25
N SER A 457 9.56 -6.04 10.13
CA SER A 457 9.07 -5.16 9.09
C SER A 457 10.23 -4.33 8.57
N PHE A 458 9.97 -3.23 7.88
CA PHE A 458 11.00 -2.35 7.35
C PHE A 458 10.64 -0.89 7.61
N PHE A 459 11.61 -0.01 7.46
CA PHE A 459 11.44 1.44 7.43
C PHE A 459 12.01 2.01 6.13
N THR A 460 11.57 3.21 5.79
CA THR A 460 12.10 3.98 4.66
C THR A 460 12.52 5.35 5.16
N VAL A 461 13.63 5.84 4.68
CA VAL A 461 14.12 7.21 4.92
C VAL A 461 14.14 7.95 3.58
N MET A 462 13.59 9.14 3.54
CA MET A 462 13.63 10.00 2.34
C MET A 462 14.98 10.74 2.24
N PRO A 463 15.34 11.27 1.05
CA PRO A 463 16.58 12.01 0.85
C PRO A 463 16.74 13.16 1.87
N GLY A 464 17.81 13.15 2.66
CA GLY A 464 18.11 14.13 3.69
C GLY A 464 17.28 14.05 4.97
N GLU A 465 16.28 13.18 5.03
CA GLU A 465 15.45 12.97 6.22
C GLU A 465 16.28 12.45 7.40
N THR A 466 15.91 12.86 8.61
CA THR A 466 16.35 12.20 9.84
C THR A 466 15.14 11.55 10.49
N LEU A 467 15.03 10.24 10.34
CA LEU A 467 14.01 9.42 11.00
C LEU A 467 14.47 9.08 12.42
N SER A 468 13.56 9.02 13.37
CA SER A 468 13.86 8.63 14.74
C SER A 468 12.97 7.48 15.21
N CYS A 469 13.59 6.51 15.90
CA CYS A 469 12.94 5.41 16.60
C CYS A 469 13.27 5.50 18.09
N ILE A 470 12.27 5.33 18.96
CA ILE A 470 12.47 5.31 20.41
C ILE A 470 13.20 4.03 20.83
N GLY A 471 12.77 2.89 20.28
CA GLY A 471 13.34 1.58 20.59
C GLY A 471 13.02 0.53 19.55
N CYS A 472 13.28 -0.75 19.90
CA CYS A 472 12.95 -1.92 19.08
C CYS A 472 11.52 -2.39 19.35
N HIS A 473 10.54 -1.77 18.71
CA HIS A 473 9.10 -2.10 18.83
C HIS A 473 8.54 -1.93 20.26
N GLU A 474 8.76 -0.78 20.86
CA GLU A 474 8.13 -0.37 22.10
C GLU A 474 6.60 -0.29 21.99
N PRO A 475 5.84 -0.42 23.08
CA PRO A 475 4.40 -0.19 23.09
C PRO A 475 4.07 1.25 22.68
N ARG A 476 3.26 1.42 21.64
CA ARG A 476 2.86 2.74 21.11
C ARG A 476 1.69 3.38 21.86
N VAL A 477 1.20 2.74 22.92
CA VAL A 477 0.12 3.23 23.79
C VAL A 477 0.63 4.01 25.01
N GLN A 478 1.94 4.15 25.13
CA GLN A 478 2.59 4.88 26.24
C GLN A 478 3.64 5.83 25.67
N ALA A 479 3.72 7.02 26.23
CA ALA A 479 4.85 7.90 25.96
C ALA A 479 6.13 7.29 26.57
N PRO A 480 7.24 7.22 25.82
CA PRO A 480 8.51 6.77 26.37
C PRO A 480 8.97 7.74 27.47
N ALA A 481 9.70 7.22 28.44
CA ALA A 481 10.38 8.07 29.40
C ALA A 481 11.37 9.00 28.67
N ASN A 482 11.36 10.28 28.98
CA ASN A 482 12.40 11.18 28.50
C ASN A 482 13.75 10.71 29.05
N PRO A 483 14.78 10.53 28.20
CA PRO A 483 16.12 10.28 28.70
C PRO A 483 16.55 11.50 29.53
N ALA A 484 17.09 11.23 30.73
CA ALA A 484 17.57 12.28 31.62
C ALA A 484 18.80 13.02 31.04
N GLU A 485 19.51 12.37 30.11
CA GLU A 485 20.73 12.85 29.50
C GLU A 485 20.59 12.81 27.95
N ALA A 486 21.42 13.61 27.26
CA ALA A 486 21.51 13.57 25.81
C ALA A 486 22.05 12.22 25.34
N LEU A 487 21.45 11.65 24.30
CA LEU A 487 21.88 10.38 23.72
C LEU A 487 23.36 10.43 23.32
N VAL A 488 24.13 9.43 23.72
CA VAL A 488 25.57 9.34 23.42
C VAL A 488 25.82 9.36 21.91
N ALA A 489 25.00 8.67 21.13
CA ALA A 489 25.11 8.64 19.67
C ALA A 489 24.98 10.02 19.02
N LEU A 490 24.21 10.96 19.59
CA LEU A 490 24.04 12.31 19.06
C LEU A 490 25.19 13.26 19.40
N GLN A 491 26.14 12.87 20.25
CA GLN A 491 27.32 13.66 20.58
C GLN A 491 28.43 13.57 19.51
N ARG A 492 28.22 12.77 18.50
CA ARG A 492 29.11 12.59 17.35
C ARG A 492 28.36 12.72 16.02
N ARG A 493 29.11 12.70 14.93
CA ARG A 493 28.52 12.61 13.58
C ARG A 493 27.86 11.23 13.39
N PRO A 494 26.87 11.12 12.48
CA PRO A 494 26.30 9.83 12.15
C PRO A 494 27.39 8.85 11.65
N SER A 495 27.28 7.59 12.03
CA SER A 495 28.15 6.53 11.50
C SER A 495 27.79 6.24 10.06
N SER A 496 28.79 6.01 9.24
CA SER A 496 28.62 5.33 7.95
C SER A 496 28.42 3.83 8.17
N ILE A 497 27.72 3.17 7.26
CA ILE A 497 27.60 1.71 7.25
C ILE A 497 28.97 1.11 6.89
N GLU A 498 29.49 0.24 7.74
CA GLU A 498 30.73 -0.49 7.49
C GLU A 498 30.39 -1.84 6.82
N PRO A 499 30.80 -2.05 5.55
CA PRO A 499 30.54 -3.32 4.85
C PRO A 499 31.11 -4.51 5.61
N VAL A 500 30.38 -5.62 5.66
CA VAL A 500 30.87 -6.86 6.27
C VAL A 500 31.76 -7.58 5.26
N SER A 501 33.03 -7.74 5.61
CA SER A 501 34.00 -8.39 4.72
C SER A 501 33.73 -9.89 4.58
N GLY A 502 33.86 -10.41 3.34
CA GLY A 502 33.69 -11.83 3.06
C GLY A 502 32.24 -12.34 3.04
N ILE A 503 31.27 -11.46 3.21
CA ILE A 503 29.85 -11.77 3.08
C ILE A 503 29.34 -11.16 1.78
N PRO A 504 28.64 -11.93 0.92
CA PRO A 504 28.04 -11.38 -0.28
C PRO A 504 26.85 -10.46 0.06
N GLU A 505 26.59 -9.47 -0.79
CA GLU A 505 25.41 -8.59 -0.62
C GLU A 505 24.09 -9.39 -0.66
N VAL A 506 24.04 -10.43 -1.48
CA VAL A 506 22.89 -11.35 -1.59
C VAL A 506 23.42 -12.77 -1.50
N PHE A 507 22.87 -13.57 -0.59
CA PHE A 507 23.24 -14.97 -0.42
C PHE A 507 22.61 -15.84 -1.51
N ASP A 508 23.45 -16.65 -2.15
CA ASP A 508 23.04 -17.75 -3.02
C ASP A 508 23.38 -19.06 -2.33
N PHE A 509 22.37 -19.86 -1.98
CA PHE A 509 22.57 -21.05 -1.16
C PHE A 509 23.57 -22.04 -1.77
N PRO A 510 23.47 -22.41 -3.07
CA PRO A 510 24.45 -23.29 -3.70
C PRO A 510 25.87 -22.72 -3.74
N ARG A 511 26.05 -21.43 -3.92
CA ARG A 511 27.33 -20.77 -4.02
C ARG A 511 27.98 -20.50 -2.67
N ASP A 512 27.19 -20.02 -1.70
CA ASP A 512 27.71 -19.43 -0.47
C ASP A 512 27.52 -20.33 0.75
N ILE A 513 26.48 -21.14 0.80
CA ILE A 513 26.13 -21.99 1.96
C ILE A 513 26.55 -23.44 1.72
N GLN A 514 26.21 -24.01 0.56
CA GLN A 514 26.54 -25.43 0.30
C GLN A 514 28.01 -25.80 0.50
N PRO A 515 28.99 -24.99 0.09
CA PRO A 515 30.42 -25.32 0.33
C PRO A 515 30.77 -25.37 1.83
N ILE A 516 30.06 -24.66 2.69
CA ILE A 516 30.23 -24.74 4.15
C ILE A 516 29.70 -26.08 4.65
N LEU A 517 28.51 -26.48 4.19
CA LEU A 517 27.91 -27.77 4.54
C LEU A 517 28.78 -28.93 4.05
N ASP A 518 29.30 -28.86 2.83
CA ASP A 518 30.15 -29.89 2.25
C ASP A 518 31.45 -30.07 3.07
N ARG A 519 31.98 -28.99 3.58
CA ARG A 519 33.24 -29.01 4.36
C ARG A 519 33.04 -29.53 5.78
N HIS A 520 31.95 -29.17 6.43
CA HIS A 520 31.80 -29.34 7.88
C HIS A 520 30.70 -30.30 8.30
N CYS A 521 29.74 -30.61 7.44
CA CYS A 521 28.52 -31.33 7.82
C CYS A 521 28.29 -32.62 7.03
N VAL A 522 28.55 -32.61 5.72
CA VAL A 522 28.20 -33.71 4.81
C VAL A 522 28.94 -35.00 5.17
N ALA A 523 30.15 -34.92 5.78
CA ALA A 523 30.87 -36.10 6.24
C ALA A 523 30.03 -37.02 7.17
N CYS A 524 29.08 -36.43 7.92
CA CYS A 524 28.16 -37.19 8.79
C CYS A 524 26.71 -37.15 8.28
N HIS A 525 26.33 -36.11 7.53
CA HIS A 525 24.99 -35.87 7.04
C HIS A 525 24.87 -36.15 5.53
N ASP A 526 25.31 -37.34 5.13
CA ASP A 526 25.21 -37.85 3.74
C ASP A 526 24.23 -39.03 3.63
N TYR A 527 24.22 -39.72 2.51
CA TYR A 527 23.41 -40.92 2.30
C TYR A 527 24.01 -42.19 2.89
N THR A 528 25.29 -42.13 3.32
CA THR A 528 26.03 -43.30 3.79
C THR A 528 25.60 -43.65 5.22
N ARG A 529 25.49 -44.94 5.49
CA ARG A 529 25.25 -45.41 6.84
C ARG A 529 26.56 -45.45 7.62
N HIS A 530 26.71 -44.53 8.57
CA HIS A 530 27.86 -44.50 9.45
C HIS A 530 27.63 -45.43 10.64
N ALA A 531 28.55 -46.40 10.86
CA ALA A 531 28.46 -47.44 11.88
C ALA A 531 28.40 -46.92 13.32
N GLU A 532 28.85 -45.69 13.53
CA GLU A 532 28.92 -45.04 14.83
C GLU A 532 27.63 -44.24 15.19
N VAL A 533 26.71 -44.10 14.25
CA VAL A 533 25.43 -43.38 14.45
C VAL A 533 24.31 -44.42 14.48
N ALA A 534 23.73 -44.63 15.64
CA ALA A 534 22.76 -45.70 15.90
C ALA A 534 21.51 -45.70 14.98
N ASP A 535 21.16 -44.57 14.38
CA ASP A 535 19.88 -44.39 13.70
C ASP A 535 19.96 -44.18 12.17
N GLY A 536 20.97 -44.73 11.51
CA GLY A 536 20.93 -44.83 10.05
C GLY A 536 22.00 -44.00 9.32
N PRO A 537 21.86 -43.84 8.00
CA PRO A 537 22.92 -43.24 7.16
C PRO A 537 23.14 -41.74 7.40
N ARG A 538 22.40 -41.14 8.30
CA ARG A 538 22.35 -39.68 8.49
C ARG A 538 22.17 -39.35 9.95
N ALA A 539 23.05 -38.52 10.50
CA ALA A 539 22.87 -38.00 11.85
C ALA A 539 21.55 -37.20 11.94
N GLY A 540 20.66 -37.60 12.85
CA GLY A 540 19.35 -36.95 13.05
C GLY A 540 18.40 -37.02 11.85
N ASN A 541 18.58 -38.00 10.96
CA ASN A 541 17.80 -38.11 9.71
C ASN A 541 17.85 -36.91 8.77
N VAL A 542 18.89 -36.11 8.83
CA VAL A 542 19.11 -34.93 7.98
C VAL A 542 20.18 -35.24 6.94
N ILE A 543 19.90 -35.06 5.66
CA ILE A 543 20.87 -35.12 4.56
C ILE A 543 21.19 -33.68 4.13
N LEU A 544 22.49 -33.33 4.13
CA LEU A 544 22.97 -32.00 3.80
C LEU A 544 23.82 -31.94 2.52
N THR A 545 23.71 -32.97 1.67
CA THR A 545 24.37 -33.00 0.37
C THR A 545 23.74 -32.00 -0.61
N GLY A 546 24.55 -31.49 -1.52
CA GLY A 546 24.15 -30.49 -2.50
C GLY A 546 23.41 -31.03 -3.73
N ASP A 547 22.90 -32.27 -3.67
CA ASP A 547 22.12 -32.86 -4.76
C ASP A 547 20.90 -32.00 -5.12
N ARG A 548 20.71 -31.77 -6.41
CA ARG A 548 19.69 -30.86 -6.90
C ARG A 548 18.45 -31.61 -7.37
N GLY A 549 17.30 -31.22 -6.82
CA GLY A 549 16.01 -31.42 -7.43
C GLY A 549 15.76 -30.39 -8.56
N PRO A 550 14.54 -30.38 -9.14
CA PRO A 550 14.19 -29.44 -10.20
C PRO A 550 14.31 -27.97 -9.79
N LEU A 551 14.07 -27.64 -8.52
CA LEU A 551 14.03 -26.28 -8.01
C LEU A 551 15.10 -26.02 -6.93
N PHE A 552 15.29 -26.95 -5.98
CA PHE A 552 16.13 -26.76 -4.81
C PHE A 552 17.12 -27.90 -4.62
N SER A 553 18.20 -27.66 -3.87
CA SER A 553 19.06 -28.72 -3.37
C SER A 553 18.40 -29.46 -2.21
N HIS A 554 18.80 -30.71 -2.01
CA HIS A 554 18.31 -31.52 -0.90
C HIS A 554 18.61 -30.89 0.47
N SER A 555 19.84 -30.41 0.63
CA SER A 555 20.28 -29.68 1.83
C SER A 555 19.45 -28.43 2.12
N TYR A 556 19.08 -27.67 1.09
CA TYR A 556 18.26 -26.50 1.26
C TYR A 556 16.88 -26.85 1.84
N ILE A 557 16.21 -27.83 1.23
CA ILE A 557 14.92 -28.32 1.74
C ILE A 557 15.05 -28.85 3.18
N ALA A 558 16.08 -29.66 3.46
CA ALA A 558 16.28 -30.24 4.78
C ALA A 558 16.53 -29.23 5.90
N LEU A 559 16.99 -28.03 5.58
CA LEU A 559 17.25 -26.95 6.57
C LEU A 559 16.12 -25.91 6.65
N THR A 560 15.21 -25.88 5.70
CA THR A 560 14.16 -24.83 5.63
C THR A 560 12.74 -25.37 5.83
N VAL A 561 12.57 -26.70 5.97
CA VAL A 561 11.26 -27.38 6.14
C VAL A 561 11.16 -28.03 7.56
#